data_e4f702f4d1c1546e239e94f8b42862b6
#
_entry.id   e4f702f4d1c1546e239e94f8b42862b6
#
_cell.length_a   1.000
_cell.length_b   1.000
_cell.length_c   1.000
_cell.angle_alpha   90.00
_cell.angle_beta   90.00
_cell.angle_gamma   90.00
#
_symmetry.space_group_name_H-M   'P 1'
#
loop_
_entity.id
_entity.type
_entity.pdbx_description
1 polymer ?
#
loop_
_entity_poly.entity_id
_entity_poly.type
_entity_poly.pdbx_seq_one_letter_code
_entity_poly.pdbx_strand_id
1 'polypeptide(L)'
;MRPSACPGLARVVAAADGGLCRIKLPGGRLHARQARAIAAAARLYGSGAIDATNRANLQLRGIRDGVADALMRALLDAGLGPRTSADDATADAVDTASLAASDDVRNVMVSPLAGHDPAALVDSYALAVPLLDMLASEPRRGELSPKFSIQLDGGETVAALDHPHDIWLAAWRRGDGAVRLAAGLAGCPPMARGDRPASVDVSADQGVALVRALLLAFLDLAPADVTRMRALLATCGERALLERARHYLPFPLAADPALAAWRRTRVDPALRFGAHPSRDTARCSIGAQFALGRLDAAQLAQLAALAEADGDGTLSMTPWQGVFMHGVPNARAAATREALASLGLVCTSTDPLATLVACTGSTGCAKARADTKHDARALAARVGHPLDVHLTGCERHCALPHPAAHTLVAVAPAHYDLYRRDAAAGLGAPLARHLTIDQVAVRLMDARHSQDTTDA
;
A
#
# COMPACT_ATOMS: atom_id res chain seq x y z
N MET A 1 -3.00 -19.36 -17.51
CA MET A 1 -3.23 -18.08 -16.80
C MET A 1 -4.36 -18.26 -15.80
N ARG A 2 -4.16 -17.93 -14.52
CA ARG A 2 -5.22 -18.05 -13.49
C ARG A 2 -6.24 -16.93 -13.68
N PRO A 3 -7.57 -17.22 -13.78
CA PRO A 3 -8.57 -16.16 -13.87
C PRO A 3 -8.53 -15.26 -12.64
N SER A 4 -8.43 -13.96 -12.82
CA SER A 4 -8.41 -13.00 -11.72
C SER A 4 -9.65 -12.12 -11.74
N ALA A 5 -10.37 -12.07 -10.63
CA ALA A 5 -11.47 -11.13 -10.40
C ALA A 5 -10.96 -9.77 -9.83
N CYS A 6 -9.64 -9.54 -9.76
CA CYS A 6 -9.09 -8.29 -9.23
C CYS A 6 -9.13 -7.21 -10.32
N PRO A 7 -9.57 -5.97 -10.00
CA PRO A 7 -9.48 -4.86 -10.93
C PRO A 7 -8.01 -4.56 -11.27
N GLY A 8 -7.75 -4.14 -12.49
CA GLY A 8 -6.45 -3.74 -13.01
C GLY A 8 -6.64 -2.73 -14.13
N LEU A 9 -5.55 -2.35 -14.79
CA LEU A 9 -5.59 -1.42 -15.91
C LEU A 9 -6.42 -1.97 -17.09
N ALA A 10 -6.19 -3.25 -17.44
CA ALA A 10 -6.87 -3.95 -18.52
C ALA A 10 -8.16 -4.68 -18.06
N ARG A 11 -8.56 -4.55 -16.81
CA ARG A 11 -9.74 -5.21 -16.24
C ARG A 11 -10.56 -4.26 -15.40
N VAL A 12 -11.61 -3.70 -15.98
CA VAL A 12 -12.66 -3.00 -15.24
C VAL A 12 -13.60 -4.04 -14.63
N VAL A 13 -13.79 -3.97 -13.32
CA VAL A 13 -14.64 -4.91 -12.56
C VAL A 13 -15.89 -4.18 -12.10
N ALA A 14 -17.07 -4.81 -12.26
CA ALA A 14 -18.33 -4.24 -11.80
C ALA A 14 -18.34 -3.99 -10.28
N ALA A 15 -18.84 -2.83 -9.87
CA ALA A 15 -19.06 -2.41 -8.50
C ALA A 15 -20.46 -1.79 -8.37
N ALA A 16 -20.91 -1.45 -7.15
CA ALA A 16 -22.25 -0.92 -6.94
C ALA A 16 -22.46 0.47 -7.58
N ASP A 17 -21.39 1.22 -7.74
CA ASP A 17 -21.35 2.58 -8.30
C ASP A 17 -20.89 2.62 -9.77
N GLY A 18 -20.85 1.50 -10.48
CA GLY A 18 -20.35 1.36 -11.85
C GLY A 18 -19.11 0.50 -11.93
N GLY A 19 -18.27 0.69 -12.96
CA GLY A 19 -17.02 -0.04 -13.09
C GLY A 19 -15.92 0.47 -12.15
N LEU A 20 -15.00 -0.42 -11.77
CA LEU A 20 -13.82 -0.15 -10.95
C LEU A 20 -12.55 -0.50 -11.73
N CYS A 21 -11.68 0.49 -11.97
CA CYS A 21 -10.35 0.32 -12.56
C CYS A 21 -9.28 0.59 -11.51
N ARG A 22 -8.27 -0.29 -11.39
CA ARG A 22 -7.13 -0.07 -10.50
C ARG A 22 -5.90 0.28 -11.30
N ILE A 23 -5.27 1.40 -10.95
CA ILE A 23 -4.00 1.87 -11.50
C ILE A 23 -2.92 1.49 -10.49
N LYS A 24 -2.04 0.58 -10.87
CA LYS A 24 -0.88 0.22 -10.06
C LYS A 24 0.21 1.26 -10.21
N LEU A 25 0.73 1.69 -9.08
CA LEU A 25 1.82 2.65 -8.94
C LEU A 25 2.98 1.94 -8.24
N PRO A 26 3.90 1.33 -8.97
CA PRO A 26 5.04 0.64 -8.37
C PRO A 26 5.83 1.59 -7.47
N GLY A 27 6.09 1.14 -6.23
CA GLY A 27 6.69 2.01 -5.22
C GLY A 27 5.84 3.22 -4.82
N GLY A 28 4.56 3.27 -5.19
CA GLY A 28 3.69 4.42 -4.95
C GLY A 28 3.98 5.65 -5.82
N ARG A 29 5.03 5.62 -6.67
CA ARG A 29 5.54 6.80 -7.40
C ARG A 29 4.56 7.26 -8.47
N LEU A 30 4.34 8.59 -8.51
CA LEU A 30 3.43 9.24 -9.44
C LEU A 30 3.97 10.63 -9.80
N HIS A 31 4.16 10.91 -11.09
CA HIS A 31 4.50 12.24 -11.57
C HIS A 31 3.26 13.12 -11.74
N ALA A 32 3.38 14.41 -11.57
CA ALA A 32 2.28 15.37 -11.68
C ALA A 32 1.52 15.26 -13.02
N ARG A 33 2.24 15.04 -14.14
CA ARG A 33 1.62 14.79 -15.47
C ARG A 33 0.72 13.55 -15.46
N GLN A 34 1.14 12.47 -14.78
CA GLN A 34 0.36 11.24 -14.65
C GLN A 34 -0.84 11.44 -13.72
N ALA A 35 -0.67 12.20 -12.63
CA ALA A 35 -1.77 12.56 -11.75
C ALA A 35 -2.85 13.35 -12.46
N ARG A 36 -2.47 14.31 -13.35
CA ARG A 36 -3.42 15.02 -14.21
C ARG A 36 -4.13 14.10 -15.21
N ALA A 37 -3.41 13.17 -15.82
CA ALA A 37 -4.01 12.20 -16.72
C ALA A 37 -5.02 11.28 -16.00
N ILE A 38 -4.71 10.82 -14.78
CA ILE A 38 -5.64 10.06 -13.94
C ILE A 38 -6.88 10.91 -13.59
N ALA A 39 -6.70 12.17 -13.20
CA ALA A 39 -7.79 13.08 -12.89
C ALA A 39 -8.71 13.33 -14.11
N ALA A 40 -8.13 13.53 -15.28
CA ALA A 40 -8.87 13.68 -16.53
C ALA A 40 -9.65 12.40 -16.88
N ALA A 41 -8.99 11.23 -16.77
CA ALA A 41 -9.61 9.93 -17.02
C ALA A 41 -10.77 9.65 -16.04
N ALA A 42 -10.62 9.98 -14.75
CA ALA A 42 -11.67 9.82 -13.75
C ALA A 42 -12.93 10.61 -14.09
N ARG A 43 -12.78 11.84 -14.58
CA ARG A 43 -13.92 12.69 -15.02
C ARG A 43 -14.50 12.24 -16.36
N LEU A 44 -13.63 11.88 -17.32
CA LEU A 44 -14.06 11.58 -18.68
C LEU A 44 -14.73 10.21 -18.77
N TYR A 45 -14.29 9.22 -18.00
CA TYR A 45 -14.73 7.84 -18.12
C TYR A 45 -15.50 7.32 -16.91
N GLY A 46 -15.43 7.99 -15.76
CA GLY A 46 -16.03 7.55 -14.49
C GLY A 46 -16.86 8.64 -13.81
N SER A 47 -17.05 8.45 -12.51
CA SER A 47 -17.78 9.38 -11.62
C SER A 47 -16.93 10.55 -11.12
N GLY A 48 -15.65 10.59 -11.41
CA GLY A 48 -14.68 11.52 -10.82
C GLY A 48 -14.15 11.09 -9.46
N ALA A 49 -14.73 10.08 -8.82
CA ALA A 49 -14.24 9.57 -7.54
C ALA A 49 -13.00 8.69 -7.70
N ILE A 50 -12.02 8.89 -6.82
CA ILE A 50 -10.76 8.16 -6.79
C ILE A 50 -10.51 7.67 -5.37
N ASP A 51 -10.24 6.36 -5.20
CA ASP A 51 -9.85 5.79 -3.92
C ASP A 51 -8.34 5.48 -3.90
N ALA A 52 -7.61 5.99 -2.91
CA ALA A 52 -6.28 5.53 -2.56
C ALA A 52 -6.38 4.20 -1.82
N THR A 53 -5.46 3.26 -2.11
CA THR A 53 -5.53 1.91 -1.59
C THR A 53 -4.45 1.62 -0.54
N ASN A 54 -4.66 0.56 0.25
CA ASN A 54 -3.67 0.06 1.21
C ASN A 54 -2.42 -0.61 0.55
N ARG A 55 -2.24 -0.43 -0.76
CA ARG A 55 -1.06 -0.87 -1.52
C ARG A 55 -0.43 0.27 -2.31
N ALA A 56 -0.63 1.51 -1.85
CA ALA A 56 -0.12 2.71 -2.50
C ALA A 56 -0.54 2.86 -3.98
N ASN A 57 -1.70 2.31 -4.36
CA ASN A 57 -2.29 2.39 -5.71
C ASN A 57 -3.51 3.31 -5.70
N LEU A 58 -3.98 3.71 -6.88
CA LEU A 58 -5.22 4.44 -7.06
C LEU A 58 -6.29 3.57 -7.73
N GLN A 59 -7.56 3.86 -7.45
CA GLN A 59 -8.71 3.22 -8.07
C GLN A 59 -9.68 4.26 -8.60
N LEU A 60 -9.99 4.20 -9.90
CA LEU A 60 -11.04 5.00 -10.51
C LEU A 60 -12.39 4.30 -10.32
N ARG A 61 -13.39 5.05 -9.94
CA ARG A 61 -14.72 4.52 -9.61
C ARG A 61 -15.80 5.04 -10.56
N GLY A 62 -16.91 4.32 -10.59
CA GLY A 62 -18.06 4.70 -11.40
C GLY A 62 -17.75 4.71 -12.90
N ILE A 63 -16.85 3.83 -13.37
CA ILE A 63 -16.52 3.73 -14.79
C ILE A 63 -17.77 3.30 -15.55
N ARG A 64 -18.12 4.07 -16.59
CA ARG A 64 -19.29 3.84 -17.40
C ARG A 64 -19.11 2.62 -18.31
N ASP A 65 -20.20 2.00 -18.67
CA ASP A 65 -20.17 0.87 -19.60
C ASP A 65 -19.67 1.31 -20.99
N GLY A 66 -18.97 0.42 -21.68
CA GLY A 66 -18.48 0.63 -23.05
C GLY A 66 -17.23 1.52 -23.19
N VAL A 67 -16.68 2.11 -22.09
CA VAL A 67 -15.53 3.01 -22.17
C VAL A 67 -14.21 2.39 -21.70
N ALA A 68 -14.20 1.11 -21.33
CA ALA A 68 -13.05 0.45 -20.72
C ALA A 68 -11.78 0.50 -21.59
N ASP A 69 -11.90 0.28 -22.91
CA ASP A 69 -10.77 0.30 -23.83
C ASP A 69 -10.21 1.71 -24.04
N ALA A 70 -11.09 2.72 -24.10
CA ALA A 70 -10.67 4.13 -24.20
C ALA A 70 -9.96 4.59 -22.93
N LEU A 71 -10.48 4.21 -21.76
CA LEU A 71 -9.83 4.43 -20.46
C LEU A 71 -8.45 3.78 -20.40
N MET A 72 -8.35 2.51 -20.78
CA MET A 72 -7.10 1.76 -20.78
C MET A 72 -6.05 2.46 -21.66
N ARG A 73 -6.41 2.81 -22.89
CA ARG A 73 -5.51 3.54 -23.81
C ARG A 73 -5.03 4.86 -23.23
N ALA A 74 -5.94 5.68 -22.72
CA ALA A 74 -5.59 6.97 -22.11
C ALA A 74 -4.60 6.83 -20.93
N LEU A 75 -4.74 5.78 -20.12
CA LEU A 75 -3.82 5.51 -19.02
C LEU A 75 -2.46 4.96 -19.50
N LEU A 76 -2.46 4.12 -20.55
CA LEU A 76 -1.21 3.64 -21.18
C LEU A 76 -0.43 4.79 -21.81
N ASP A 77 -1.08 5.68 -22.56
CA ASP A 77 -0.48 6.88 -23.18
C ASP A 77 0.14 7.81 -22.13
N ALA A 78 -0.42 7.83 -20.92
CA ALA A 78 0.14 8.56 -19.79
C ALA A 78 1.33 7.84 -19.10
N GLY A 79 1.73 6.66 -19.58
CA GLY A 79 2.83 5.86 -19.01
C GLY A 79 2.47 5.22 -17.67
N LEU A 80 1.20 4.88 -17.45
CA LEU A 80 0.71 4.25 -16.21
C LEU A 80 0.63 2.71 -16.31
N GLY A 81 0.86 2.15 -17.50
CA GLY A 81 0.92 0.71 -17.76
C GLY A 81 2.25 0.07 -17.37
N PRO A 82 2.37 -1.26 -17.58
CA PRO A 82 3.65 -1.94 -17.57
C PRO A 82 4.58 -1.33 -18.63
N ARG A 83 5.90 -1.38 -18.38
CA ARG A 83 6.89 -1.04 -19.41
C ARG A 83 6.81 -2.12 -20.48
N THR A 84 6.50 -1.74 -21.70
CA THR A 84 6.58 -2.65 -22.85
C THR A 84 8.04 -2.69 -23.34
N SER A 85 8.50 -3.88 -23.80
CA SER A 85 9.75 -3.95 -24.54
C SER A 85 9.63 -3.16 -25.86
N ALA A 86 10.75 -2.68 -26.38
CA ALA A 86 10.76 -1.93 -27.64
C ALA A 86 10.15 -2.73 -28.81
N ASP A 87 10.17 -4.05 -28.72
CA ASP A 87 9.61 -4.97 -29.74
C ASP A 87 8.07 -5.05 -29.69
N ASP A 88 7.43 -4.75 -28.54
CA ASP A 88 5.96 -4.74 -28.41
C ASP A 88 5.32 -3.44 -28.91
N ALA A 89 6.12 -2.40 -29.15
CA ALA A 89 5.62 -1.06 -29.55
C ALA A 89 5.10 -1.01 -31.00
N THR A 90 5.30 -2.05 -31.80
CA THR A 90 4.88 -2.12 -33.22
C THR A 90 3.60 -2.92 -33.46
N ALA A 91 2.98 -3.47 -32.41
CA ALA A 91 1.75 -4.25 -32.54
C ALA A 91 0.53 -3.34 -32.61
N ASP A 92 -0.20 -3.35 -33.71
CA ASP A 92 -1.46 -2.61 -33.94
C ASP A 92 -2.59 -3.01 -32.95
N ALA A 93 -2.44 -4.11 -32.21
CA ALA A 93 -3.37 -4.57 -31.20
C ALA A 93 -2.65 -4.90 -29.88
N VAL A 94 -3.01 -4.19 -28.80
CA VAL A 94 -2.53 -4.52 -27.45
C VAL A 94 -3.08 -5.89 -27.06
N ASP A 95 -2.19 -6.89 -26.86
CA ASP A 95 -2.60 -8.15 -26.23
C ASP A 95 -3.03 -7.90 -24.79
N THR A 96 -4.33 -7.76 -24.60
CA THR A 96 -4.96 -7.46 -23.32
C THR A 96 -4.63 -8.51 -22.25
N ALA A 97 -4.41 -9.77 -22.63
CA ALA A 97 -4.06 -10.84 -21.71
C ALA A 97 -2.63 -10.70 -21.21
N SER A 98 -1.69 -10.45 -22.10
CA SER A 98 -0.28 -10.18 -21.77
C SER A 98 -0.12 -8.90 -20.95
N LEU A 99 -0.82 -7.83 -21.35
CA LEU A 99 -0.88 -6.58 -20.59
C LEU A 99 -1.40 -6.80 -19.17
N ALA A 100 -2.49 -7.55 -19.01
CA ALA A 100 -3.06 -7.84 -17.70
C ALA A 100 -2.10 -8.66 -16.83
N ALA A 101 -1.42 -9.66 -17.40
CA ALA A 101 -0.42 -10.47 -16.69
C ALA A 101 0.78 -9.62 -16.23
N SER A 102 1.27 -8.74 -17.09
CA SER A 102 2.37 -7.83 -16.78
C SER A 102 1.96 -6.77 -15.76
N ASP A 103 0.73 -6.24 -15.83
CA ASP A 103 0.21 -5.32 -14.80
C ASP A 103 0.02 -6.02 -13.46
N ASP A 104 -0.43 -7.28 -13.44
CA ASP A 104 -0.73 -8.01 -12.21
C ASP A 104 0.50 -8.22 -11.30
N VAL A 105 1.71 -8.33 -11.84
CA VAL A 105 2.93 -8.55 -11.06
C VAL A 105 3.58 -7.27 -10.51
N ARG A 106 3.07 -6.08 -10.85
CA ARG A 106 3.63 -4.78 -10.45
C ARG A 106 3.33 -4.39 -8.99
N ASN A 107 3.15 -5.35 -8.10
CA ASN A 107 2.90 -5.08 -6.67
C ASN A 107 4.23 -5.02 -5.89
N VAL A 108 5.04 -4.03 -6.19
CA VAL A 108 6.27 -3.71 -5.45
C VAL A 108 6.02 -2.49 -4.58
N MET A 109 6.19 -2.64 -3.28
CA MET A 109 6.05 -1.58 -2.30
C MET A 109 7.42 -1.13 -1.79
N VAL A 110 7.62 0.18 -1.73
CA VAL A 110 8.77 0.81 -1.08
C VAL A 110 8.30 1.86 -0.09
N SER A 111 9.21 2.43 0.67
CA SER A 111 8.92 3.63 1.47
C SER A 111 8.43 4.77 0.58
N PRO A 112 7.46 5.60 1.02
CA PRO A 112 7.13 6.82 0.30
C PRO A 112 8.31 7.82 0.26
N LEU A 113 9.30 7.70 1.13
CA LEU A 113 10.53 8.50 1.14
C LEU A 113 11.71 7.82 0.41
N ALA A 114 11.50 6.71 -0.28
CA ALA A 114 12.54 6.01 -1.05
C ALA A 114 13.23 6.95 -2.04
N GLY A 115 14.57 6.98 -2.01
CA GLY A 115 15.39 7.89 -2.80
C GLY A 115 15.56 9.30 -2.21
N HIS A 116 14.74 9.70 -1.23
CA HIS A 116 14.76 11.04 -0.61
C HIS A 116 15.33 11.03 0.82
N ASP A 117 15.05 9.98 1.61
CA ASP A 117 15.41 9.94 3.03
C ASP A 117 16.93 9.85 3.24
N PRO A 118 17.55 10.81 3.97
CA PRO A 118 18.97 10.75 4.29
C PRO A 118 19.34 9.63 5.27
N ALA A 119 18.39 9.12 6.05
CA ALA A 119 18.61 8.03 7.00
C ALA A 119 18.62 6.64 6.34
N ALA A 120 18.15 6.51 5.10
CA ALA A 120 18.09 5.24 4.39
C ALA A 120 19.50 4.68 4.15
N LEU A 121 19.68 3.39 4.48
CA LEU A 121 20.92 2.64 4.25
C LEU A 121 21.11 2.30 2.78
N VAL A 122 19.99 2.08 2.06
CA VAL A 122 19.94 1.73 0.64
C VAL A 122 18.81 2.54 -0.01
N ASP A 123 19.00 2.96 -1.25
CA ASP A 123 17.91 3.52 -2.04
C ASP A 123 16.99 2.39 -2.52
N SER A 124 15.88 2.20 -1.80
CA SER A 124 14.91 1.15 -2.12
C SER A 124 14.17 1.39 -3.43
N TYR A 125 14.07 2.64 -3.91
CA TYR A 125 13.48 2.93 -5.22
C TYR A 125 14.43 2.53 -6.37
N ALA A 126 15.73 2.78 -6.23
CA ALA A 126 16.73 2.34 -7.19
C ALA A 126 16.76 0.80 -7.32
N LEU A 127 16.49 0.06 -6.22
CA LEU A 127 16.34 -1.40 -6.25
C LEU A 127 15.02 -1.84 -6.91
N ALA A 128 13.94 -1.05 -6.79
CA ALA A 128 12.65 -1.40 -7.35
C ALA A 128 12.64 -1.39 -8.89
N VAL A 129 13.42 -0.55 -9.54
CA VAL A 129 13.44 -0.41 -11.00
C VAL A 129 13.88 -1.73 -11.69
N PRO A 130 15.08 -2.30 -11.41
CA PRO A 130 15.50 -3.56 -12.03
C PRO A 130 14.62 -4.74 -11.59
N LEU A 131 14.03 -4.68 -10.40
CA LEU A 131 13.06 -5.70 -9.96
C LEU A 131 11.80 -5.69 -10.82
N LEU A 132 11.26 -4.51 -11.15
CA LEU A 132 10.10 -4.37 -12.03
C LEU A 132 10.40 -4.83 -13.47
N ASP A 133 11.58 -4.53 -13.97
CA ASP A 133 12.03 -4.99 -15.29
C ASP A 133 12.15 -6.54 -15.32
N MET A 134 12.70 -7.14 -14.26
CA MET A 134 12.75 -8.60 -14.10
C MET A 134 11.35 -9.21 -14.06
N LEU A 135 10.43 -8.64 -13.26
CA LEU A 135 9.04 -9.14 -13.16
C LEU A 135 8.30 -9.04 -14.51
N ALA A 136 8.51 -7.96 -15.26
CA ALA A 136 7.89 -7.77 -16.58
C ALA A 136 8.41 -8.76 -17.61
N SER A 137 9.70 -9.12 -17.56
CA SER A 137 10.35 -10.06 -18.48
C SER A 137 10.23 -11.54 -18.07
N GLU A 138 9.75 -11.85 -16.85
CA GLU A 138 9.65 -13.24 -16.39
C GLU A 138 8.57 -14.00 -17.19
N PRO A 139 8.93 -15.08 -17.93
CA PRO A 139 8.00 -15.82 -18.77
C PRO A 139 6.80 -16.39 -17.99
N ARG A 140 7.02 -16.78 -16.73
CA ARG A 140 6.02 -17.40 -15.86
C ARG A 140 5.18 -16.39 -15.08
N ARG A 141 5.33 -15.08 -15.33
CA ARG A 141 4.60 -14.01 -14.58
C ARG A 141 3.09 -14.18 -14.53
N GLY A 142 2.49 -14.74 -15.60
CA GLY A 142 1.05 -15.00 -15.69
C GLY A 142 0.53 -16.10 -14.76
N GLU A 143 1.41 -16.86 -14.10
CA GLU A 143 1.07 -17.86 -13.10
C GLU A 143 0.91 -17.24 -11.70
N LEU A 144 1.42 -16.03 -11.48
CA LEU A 144 1.31 -15.33 -10.20
C LEU A 144 -0.08 -14.75 -9.97
N SER A 145 -0.49 -14.73 -8.72
CA SER A 145 -1.70 -14.02 -8.32
C SER A 145 -1.49 -12.50 -8.40
N PRO A 146 -2.48 -11.71 -8.86
CA PRO A 146 -2.43 -10.24 -8.79
C PRO A 146 -2.36 -9.69 -7.36
N LYS A 147 -2.44 -10.55 -6.36
CA LYS A 147 -2.24 -10.19 -4.95
C LYS A 147 -0.84 -10.54 -4.44
N PHE A 148 -0.03 -11.27 -5.21
CA PHE A 148 1.36 -11.54 -4.85
C PHE A 148 2.13 -10.22 -4.80
N SER A 149 2.88 -9.99 -3.72
CA SER A 149 3.46 -8.68 -3.45
C SER A 149 4.86 -8.79 -2.85
N ILE A 150 5.70 -7.81 -3.18
CA ILE A 150 7.08 -7.71 -2.76
C ILE A 150 7.27 -6.37 -2.04
N GLN A 151 7.99 -6.36 -0.93
CA GLN A 151 8.39 -5.14 -0.21
C GLN A 151 9.90 -4.97 -0.26
N LEU A 152 10.33 -3.74 -0.51
CA LEU A 152 11.71 -3.29 -0.34
C LEU A 152 11.73 -2.18 0.71
N ASP A 153 12.52 -2.36 1.75
CA ASP A 153 12.75 -1.39 2.84
C ASP A 153 14.23 -1.01 2.84
N GLY A 154 14.53 0.23 2.53
CA GLY A 154 15.90 0.76 2.52
C GLY A 154 16.39 1.20 3.89
N GLY A 155 15.58 1.07 4.94
CA GLY A 155 15.86 1.59 6.28
C GLY A 155 15.33 3.01 6.48
N GLU A 156 14.41 3.47 5.64
CA GLU A 156 13.81 4.81 5.69
C GLU A 156 13.08 5.07 7.03
N THR A 157 12.97 6.33 7.42
CA THR A 157 12.28 6.79 8.64
C THR A 157 10.76 6.59 8.56
N VAL A 158 10.20 6.56 7.34
CA VAL A 158 8.79 6.23 7.08
C VAL A 158 8.73 4.99 6.23
N ALA A 159 8.27 3.88 6.76
CA ALA A 159 8.21 2.60 6.06
C ALA A 159 6.95 1.80 6.42
N ALA A 160 6.45 1.00 5.47
CA ALA A 160 5.24 0.19 5.64
C ALA A 160 5.55 -1.16 6.30
N LEU A 161 5.98 -1.14 7.56
CA LEU A 161 6.41 -2.32 8.30
C LEU A 161 5.24 -3.14 8.89
N ASP A 162 4.02 -2.65 8.75
CA ASP A 162 2.77 -3.26 9.24
C ASP A 162 1.93 -3.93 8.14
N HIS A 163 2.41 -3.87 6.88
CA HIS A 163 1.73 -4.46 5.71
C HIS A 163 2.43 -5.76 5.29
N PRO A 164 1.80 -6.94 5.47
CA PRO A 164 2.45 -8.22 5.15
C PRO A 164 2.54 -8.43 3.64
N HIS A 165 3.71 -8.89 3.20
CA HIS A 165 4.03 -9.22 1.80
C HIS A 165 4.40 -10.69 1.63
N ASP A 166 4.40 -11.20 0.39
CA ASP A 166 4.82 -12.56 0.09
C ASP A 166 6.34 -12.72 0.18
N ILE A 167 7.08 -11.70 -0.27
CA ILE A 167 8.54 -11.57 -0.13
C ILE A 167 8.83 -10.17 0.39
N TRP A 168 9.75 -10.03 1.32
CA TRP A 168 10.26 -8.73 1.74
C TRP A 168 11.79 -8.74 1.81
N LEU A 169 12.41 -7.61 1.44
CA LEU A 169 13.81 -7.32 1.63
C LEU A 169 13.94 -6.03 2.45
N ALA A 170 14.80 -6.05 3.47
CA ALA A 170 15.03 -4.89 4.32
C ALA A 170 16.53 -4.64 4.50
N ALA A 171 16.96 -3.41 4.32
CA ALA A 171 18.35 -3.02 4.55
C ALA A 171 18.73 -3.16 6.02
N TRP A 172 19.89 -3.75 6.29
CA TRP A 172 20.44 -3.89 7.61
C TRP A 172 21.96 -3.73 7.60
N ARG A 173 22.49 -3.33 8.73
CA ARG A 173 23.94 -3.16 8.91
C ARG A 173 24.49 -4.32 9.73
N ARG A 174 25.41 -5.06 9.15
CA ARG A 174 26.17 -6.10 9.85
C ARG A 174 27.11 -5.53 10.91
N GLY A 175 27.60 -6.39 11.79
CA GLY A 175 28.58 -6.02 12.81
C GLY A 175 29.91 -5.50 12.27
N ASP A 176 30.29 -5.87 11.04
CA ASP A 176 31.46 -5.36 10.31
C ASP A 176 31.22 -4.02 9.60
N GLY A 177 30.03 -3.44 9.73
CA GLY A 177 29.63 -2.19 9.10
C GLY A 177 29.04 -2.34 7.68
N ALA A 178 29.13 -3.51 7.06
CA ALA A 178 28.60 -3.74 5.72
C ALA A 178 27.06 -3.62 5.69
N VAL A 179 26.54 -2.93 4.69
CA VAL A 179 25.09 -2.84 4.43
C VAL A 179 24.69 -3.99 3.52
N ARG A 180 23.69 -4.74 3.95
CA ARG A 180 23.11 -5.88 3.22
C ARG A 180 21.59 -5.81 3.22
N LEU A 181 20.94 -6.69 2.47
CA LEU A 181 19.49 -6.88 2.45
C LEU A 181 19.15 -8.16 3.19
N ALA A 182 18.53 -8.04 4.35
CA ALA A 182 17.86 -9.13 5.02
C ALA A 182 16.58 -9.47 4.26
N ALA A 183 16.30 -10.74 4.04
CA ALA A 183 15.13 -11.18 3.30
C ALA A 183 14.28 -12.14 4.13
N GLY A 184 12.97 -12.10 3.93
CA GLY A 184 12.04 -13.03 4.53
C GLY A 184 10.77 -13.22 3.72
N LEU A 185 9.92 -14.12 4.19
CA LEU A 185 8.80 -14.69 3.49
C LEU A 185 7.52 -14.57 4.30
N ALA A 186 6.41 -14.23 3.62
CA ALA A 186 5.05 -14.24 4.17
C ALA A 186 4.89 -13.40 5.45
N GLY A 187 5.21 -12.11 5.39
CA GLY A 187 5.07 -11.20 6.54
C GLY A 187 5.73 -9.86 6.33
N CYS A 188 6.27 -9.32 7.40
CA CYS A 188 6.97 -8.04 7.46
C CYS A 188 8.38 -8.24 8.02
N PRO A 189 9.30 -7.27 7.85
CA PRO A 189 10.55 -7.25 8.60
C PRO A 189 10.30 -7.34 10.12
N PRO A 190 11.09 -8.10 10.88
CA PRO A 190 10.87 -8.28 12.30
C PRO A 190 11.13 -6.99 13.09
N MET A 191 10.19 -6.59 13.95
CA MET A 191 10.28 -5.40 14.79
C MET A 191 10.25 -5.72 16.29
N ALA A 192 9.68 -6.85 16.66
CA ALA A 192 9.59 -7.29 18.05
C ALA A 192 10.34 -8.60 18.27
N ARG A 193 10.65 -8.91 19.54
CA ARG A 193 11.42 -10.10 19.92
C ARG A 193 10.76 -11.42 19.52
N GLY A 194 9.42 -11.45 19.47
CA GLY A 194 8.63 -12.63 19.07
C GLY A 194 8.37 -12.73 17.57
N ASP A 195 8.76 -11.72 16.76
CA ASP A 195 8.57 -11.78 15.32
C ASP A 195 9.52 -12.80 14.69
N ARG A 196 9.07 -13.40 13.59
CA ARG A 196 9.86 -14.35 12.82
C ARG A 196 11.11 -13.64 12.27
N PRO A 197 12.33 -14.16 12.52
CA PRO A 197 13.55 -13.56 11.99
C PRO A 197 13.59 -13.55 10.46
N ALA A 198 14.51 -12.74 9.89
CA ALA A 198 14.86 -12.84 8.49
C ALA A 198 15.42 -14.23 8.17
N SER A 199 15.14 -14.72 6.96
CA SER A 199 15.50 -16.06 6.52
C SER A 199 16.95 -16.14 6.02
N VAL A 200 17.39 -15.12 5.29
CA VAL A 200 18.70 -15.03 4.63
C VAL A 200 19.10 -13.56 4.47
N ASP A 201 20.37 -13.32 4.13
CA ASP A 201 20.83 -12.00 3.69
C ASP A 201 21.68 -12.08 2.43
N VAL A 202 21.60 -11.02 1.62
CA VAL A 202 22.35 -10.87 0.36
C VAL A 202 22.91 -9.44 0.23
N SER A 203 23.87 -9.24 -0.66
CA SER A 203 24.27 -7.89 -1.06
C SER A 203 23.17 -7.20 -1.90
N ALA A 204 23.18 -5.89 -2.00
CA ALA A 204 22.15 -5.14 -2.71
C ALA A 204 22.03 -5.54 -4.20
N ASP A 205 23.15 -5.79 -4.86
CA ASP A 205 23.22 -6.24 -6.25
C ASP A 205 22.65 -7.66 -6.47
N GLN A 206 22.63 -8.49 -5.43
CA GLN A 206 22.07 -9.84 -5.44
C GLN A 206 20.54 -9.85 -5.18
N GLY A 207 19.96 -8.74 -4.72
CA GLY A 207 18.55 -8.66 -4.26
C GLY A 207 17.55 -9.08 -5.35
N VAL A 208 17.72 -8.62 -6.58
CA VAL A 208 16.82 -8.96 -7.70
C VAL A 208 16.90 -10.45 -8.05
N ALA A 209 18.10 -11.01 -8.10
CA ALA A 209 18.31 -12.44 -8.37
C ALA A 209 17.68 -13.31 -7.26
N LEU A 210 17.80 -12.89 -5.99
CA LEU A 210 17.16 -13.58 -4.87
C LEU A 210 15.64 -13.56 -5.02
N VAL A 211 15.03 -12.40 -5.29
CA VAL A 211 13.58 -12.31 -5.46
C VAL A 211 13.11 -13.21 -6.60
N ARG A 212 13.82 -13.20 -7.74
CA ARG A 212 13.50 -14.08 -8.88
C ARG A 212 13.56 -15.55 -8.48
N ALA A 213 14.61 -15.96 -7.78
CA ALA A 213 14.78 -17.33 -7.32
C ALA A 213 13.65 -17.78 -6.36
N LEU A 214 13.28 -16.93 -5.40
CA LEU A 214 12.17 -17.19 -4.46
C LEU A 214 10.82 -17.26 -5.18
N LEU A 215 10.59 -16.41 -6.18
CA LEU A 215 9.41 -16.41 -7.02
C LEU A 215 9.29 -17.69 -7.83
N LEU A 216 10.36 -18.12 -8.51
CA LEU A 216 10.39 -19.37 -9.28
C LEU A 216 10.21 -20.59 -8.38
N ALA A 217 10.86 -20.62 -7.21
CA ALA A 217 10.67 -21.67 -6.22
C ALA A 217 9.21 -21.74 -5.73
N PHE A 218 8.57 -20.57 -5.51
CA PHE A 218 7.15 -20.52 -5.20
C PHE A 218 6.28 -21.14 -6.32
N LEU A 219 6.53 -20.77 -7.56
CA LEU A 219 5.78 -21.28 -8.72
C LEU A 219 5.98 -22.78 -8.94
N ASP A 220 7.16 -23.32 -8.63
CA ASP A 220 7.44 -24.76 -8.74
C ASP A 220 6.75 -25.59 -7.67
N LEU A 221 6.64 -25.06 -6.45
CA LEU A 221 6.17 -25.80 -5.28
C LEU A 221 4.67 -25.55 -4.98
N ALA A 222 4.11 -24.44 -5.45
CA ALA A 222 2.73 -24.08 -5.12
C ALA A 222 1.72 -24.88 -5.95
N PRO A 223 0.81 -25.65 -5.31
CA PRO A 223 -0.37 -26.20 -5.97
C PRO A 223 -1.20 -25.10 -6.66
N ALA A 224 -2.04 -25.49 -7.61
CA ALA A 224 -2.78 -24.55 -8.45
C ALA A 224 -3.72 -23.59 -7.68
N ASP A 225 -4.24 -24.02 -6.54
CA ASP A 225 -5.10 -23.24 -5.65
C ASP A 225 -4.32 -22.37 -4.64
N VAL A 226 -3.05 -22.64 -4.43
CA VAL A 226 -2.16 -21.87 -3.53
C VAL A 226 -1.62 -20.66 -4.27
N THR A 227 -2.07 -19.46 -3.85
CA THR A 227 -1.77 -18.18 -4.52
C THR A 227 -0.94 -17.23 -3.67
N ARG A 228 -0.60 -17.60 -2.43
CA ARG A 228 0.11 -16.75 -1.48
C ARG A 228 1.21 -17.53 -0.77
N MET A 229 2.34 -16.88 -0.55
CA MET A 229 3.52 -17.44 0.13
C MET A 229 3.15 -18.04 1.49
N ARG A 230 2.30 -17.36 2.28
CA ARG A 230 1.87 -17.87 3.60
C ARG A 230 1.22 -19.26 3.51
N ALA A 231 0.36 -19.46 2.52
CA ALA A 231 -0.30 -20.75 2.35
C ALA A 231 0.68 -21.85 1.91
N LEU A 232 1.63 -21.53 1.02
CA LEU A 232 2.68 -22.45 0.63
C LEU A 232 3.55 -22.86 1.81
N LEU A 233 4.02 -21.89 2.60
CA LEU A 233 4.89 -22.16 3.75
C LEU A 233 4.20 -23.00 4.84
N ALA A 234 2.87 -22.91 4.95
CA ALA A 234 2.10 -23.76 5.86
C ALA A 234 2.11 -25.24 5.44
N THR A 235 2.33 -25.55 4.16
CA THR A 235 2.35 -26.92 3.63
C THR A 235 3.75 -27.49 3.47
N CYS A 236 4.69 -26.76 2.85
CA CYS A 236 6.04 -27.29 2.57
C CYS A 236 7.14 -26.77 3.51
N GLY A 237 6.84 -25.73 4.30
CA GLY A 237 7.82 -25.08 5.17
C GLY A 237 8.82 -24.20 4.39
N GLU A 238 9.55 -23.37 5.13
CA GLU A 238 10.51 -22.42 4.56
C GLU A 238 11.75 -23.11 3.98
N ARG A 239 12.22 -24.14 4.68
CA ARG A 239 13.43 -24.88 4.27
C ARG A 239 13.31 -25.43 2.86
N ALA A 240 12.19 -26.08 2.52
CA ALA A 240 11.97 -26.64 1.18
C ALA A 240 11.96 -25.57 0.10
N LEU A 241 11.34 -24.39 0.39
CA LEU A 241 11.35 -23.27 -0.52
C LEU A 241 12.77 -22.71 -0.77
N LEU A 242 13.56 -22.52 0.30
CA LEU A 242 14.93 -22.01 0.18
C LEU A 242 15.85 -23.03 -0.53
N GLU A 243 15.70 -24.31 -0.27
CA GLU A 243 16.41 -25.38 -1.00
C GLU A 243 16.08 -25.33 -2.51
N ARG A 244 14.81 -25.15 -2.85
CA ARG A 244 14.40 -25.01 -4.25
C ARG A 244 14.94 -23.71 -4.88
N ALA A 245 14.93 -22.60 -4.16
CA ALA A 245 15.42 -21.30 -4.63
C ALA A 245 16.93 -21.35 -4.98
N ARG A 246 17.73 -22.12 -4.23
CA ARG A 246 19.18 -22.27 -4.51
C ARG A 246 19.49 -22.74 -5.91
N HIS A 247 18.60 -23.50 -6.56
CA HIS A 247 18.80 -23.99 -7.92
C HIS A 247 18.73 -22.85 -8.97
N TYR A 248 18.17 -21.70 -8.59
CA TYR A 248 18.03 -20.53 -9.46
C TYR A 248 19.05 -19.43 -9.18
N LEU A 249 19.95 -19.63 -8.20
CA LEU A 249 20.92 -18.62 -7.79
C LEU A 249 22.34 -18.96 -8.30
N PRO A 250 23.06 -17.96 -8.83
CA PRO A 250 24.45 -18.12 -9.24
C PRO A 250 25.44 -17.99 -8.05
N PHE A 251 24.92 -17.81 -6.83
CA PHE A 251 25.70 -17.64 -5.60
C PHE A 251 25.11 -18.45 -4.44
N PRO A 252 25.91 -18.78 -3.42
CA PRO A 252 25.42 -19.51 -2.27
C PRO A 252 24.45 -18.66 -1.43
N LEU A 253 23.37 -19.27 -0.97
CA LEU A 253 22.40 -18.65 -0.08
C LEU A 253 22.72 -19.03 1.36
N ALA A 254 23.15 -18.07 2.14
CA ALA A 254 23.50 -18.22 3.54
C ALA A 254 22.71 -17.21 4.41
N ALA A 255 22.57 -17.52 5.69
CA ALA A 255 22.05 -16.60 6.69
C ALA A 255 23.19 -16.21 7.63
N ASP A 256 23.38 -14.92 7.85
CA ASP A 256 24.25 -14.45 8.92
C ASP A 256 23.59 -14.81 10.28
N PRO A 257 24.30 -15.43 11.24
CA PRO A 257 23.75 -15.75 12.55
C PRO A 257 23.18 -14.51 13.30
N ALA A 258 23.70 -13.32 13.05
CA ALA A 258 23.22 -12.07 13.64
C ALA A 258 21.79 -11.71 13.21
N LEU A 259 21.31 -12.23 12.07
CA LEU A 259 19.93 -12.03 11.61
C LEU A 259 18.88 -12.55 12.60
N ALA A 260 19.20 -13.57 13.38
CA ALA A 260 18.30 -14.10 14.41
C ALA A 260 17.94 -13.05 15.46
N ALA A 261 18.88 -12.16 15.80
CA ALA A 261 18.69 -11.07 16.75
C ALA A 261 18.34 -9.72 16.10
N TRP A 262 18.56 -9.57 14.79
CA TRP A 262 18.29 -8.32 14.11
C TRP A 262 16.80 -7.97 14.13
N ARG A 263 16.50 -6.69 14.41
CA ARG A 263 15.15 -6.12 14.37
C ARG A 263 15.17 -4.78 13.69
N ARG A 264 14.21 -4.57 12.80
CA ARG A 264 13.97 -3.26 12.19
C ARG A 264 13.35 -2.33 13.24
N THR A 265 13.85 -1.12 13.34
CA THR A 265 13.27 -0.11 14.24
C THR A 265 11.82 0.18 13.84
N ARG A 266 10.94 0.23 14.81
CA ARG A 266 9.54 0.63 14.59
C ARG A 266 9.47 2.05 14.06
N VAL A 267 8.52 2.27 13.17
CA VAL A 267 8.23 3.60 12.62
C VAL A 267 7.07 4.21 13.39
N ASP A 268 7.24 5.47 13.80
CA ASP A 268 6.17 6.24 14.43
C ASP A 268 5.11 6.59 13.36
N PRO A 269 3.84 6.20 13.53
CA PRO A 269 2.77 6.57 12.61
C PRO A 269 2.57 8.09 12.43
N ALA A 270 2.96 8.92 13.41
CA ALA A 270 2.91 10.37 13.30
C ALA A 270 3.80 10.90 12.15
N LEU A 271 4.86 10.17 11.81
CA LEU A 271 5.74 10.49 10.68
C LEU A 271 5.08 10.34 9.29
N ARG A 272 3.85 9.88 9.21
CA ARG A 272 3.05 9.91 7.97
C ARG A 272 2.67 11.33 7.56
N PHE A 273 2.86 12.30 8.46
CA PHE A 273 2.47 13.70 8.31
C PHE A 273 3.68 14.63 8.46
N GLY A 274 3.54 15.85 7.90
CA GLY A 274 4.49 16.92 8.10
C GLY A 274 5.67 16.88 7.14
N ALA A 275 6.69 17.71 7.45
CA ALA A 275 7.88 17.88 6.63
C ALA A 275 9.00 16.93 7.08
N HIS A 276 9.60 16.26 6.13
CA HIS A 276 10.71 15.32 6.32
C HIS A 276 11.96 15.80 5.57
N PRO A 277 13.14 15.78 6.18
CA PRO A 277 14.38 16.16 5.53
C PRO A 277 14.62 15.29 4.28
N SER A 278 15.21 15.90 3.25
CA SER A 278 15.65 15.20 2.04
C SER A 278 17.18 15.10 2.03
N ARG A 279 17.71 14.19 1.19
CA ARG A 279 19.16 14.14 0.88
C ARG A 279 19.67 15.47 0.34
N ASP A 280 18.84 16.20 -0.43
CA ASP A 280 19.07 17.62 -0.70
C ASP A 280 18.62 18.43 0.53
N THR A 281 19.58 18.92 1.31
CA THR A 281 19.32 19.60 2.58
C THR A 281 18.58 20.93 2.45
N ALA A 282 18.47 21.50 1.24
CA ALA A 282 17.67 22.70 0.96
C ALA A 282 16.17 22.37 0.79
N ARG A 283 15.82 21.10 0.66
CA ARG A 283 14.48 20.62 0.33
C ARG A 283 13.96 19.61 1.37
N CYS A 284 12.66 19.41 1.34
CA CYS A 284 11.98 18.41 2.16
C CYS A 284 10.91 17.67 1.35
N SER A 285 10.40 16.59 1.93
CA SER A 285 9.19 15.89 1.50
C SER A 285 8.08 16.18 2.48
N ILE A 286 6.85 16.41 2.00
CA ILE A 286 5.70 16.72 2.86
C ILE A 286 4.69 15.58 2.78
N GLY A 287 4.41 14.95 3.92
CA GLY A 287 3.42 13.89 4.08
C GLY A 287 2.06 14.43 4.47
N ALA A 288 1.01 13.90 3.83
CA ALA A 288 -0.40 14.16 4.13
C ALA A 288 -1.25 12.92 3.79
N GLN A 289 -2.49 12.87 4.27
CA GLN A 289 -3.40 11.75 4.03
C GLN A 289 -4.70 12.24 3.38
N PHE A 290 -5.25 11.45 2.45
CA PHE A 290 -6.58 11.69 1.92
C PHE A 290 -7.63 11.33 2.97
N ALA A 291 -8.59 12.21 3.23
CA ALA A 291 -9.64 11.98 4.19
C ALA A 291 -10.39 10.66 3.89
N LEU A 292 -10.20 9.67 4.75
CA LEU A 292 -10.71 8.30 4.59
C LEU A 292 -10.29 7.63 3.27
N GLY A 293 -9.14 8.01 2.71
CA GLY A 293 -8.60 7.45 1.48
C GLY A 293 -9.35 7.80 0.21
N ARG A 294 -10.21 8.83 0.21
CA ARG A 294 -10.97 9.28 -0.97
C ARG A 294 -10.63 10.69 -1.36
N LEU A 295 -10.45 10.91 -2.66
CA LEU A 295 -10.30 12.20 -3.28
C LEU A 295 -11.14 12.23 -4.56
N ASP A 296 -11.41 13.41 -5.07
CA ASP A 296 -12.00 13.58 -6.40
C ASP A 296 -10.96 13.99 -7.46
N ALA A 297 -11.39 14.00 -8.71
CA ALA A 297 -10.54 14.34 -9.85
C ALA A 297 -10.02 15.79 -9.79
N ALA A 298 -10.78 16.73 -9.19
CA ALA A 298 -10.34 18.12 -9.05
C ALA A 298 -9.23 18.24 -8.01
N GLN A 299 -9.38 17.55 -6.86
CA GLN A 299 -8.35 17.50 -5.82
C GLN A 299 -7.05 16.87 -6.34
N LEU A 300 -7.12 15.77 -7.13
CA LEU A 300 -5.92 15.17 -7.71
C LEU A 300 -5.24 16.09 -8.73
N ALA A 301 -6.00 16.81 -9.56
CA ALA A 301 -5.46 17.77 -10.51
C ALA A 301 -4.78 18.96 -9.81
N GLN A 302 -5.40 19.47 -8.73
CA GLN A 302 -4.83 20.56 -7.92
C GLN A 302 -3.59 20.12 -7.16
N LEU A 303 -3.60 18.90 -6.61
CA LEU A 303 -2.41 18.30 -5.99
C LEU A 303 -1.24 18.16 -6.98
N ALA A 304 -1.53 17.78 -8.22
CA ALA A 304 -0.53 17.71 -9.28
C ALA A 304 0.04 19.10 -9.63
N ALA A 305 -0.82 20.11 -9.71
CA ALA A 305 -0.39 21.49 -9.96
C ALA A 305 0.47 22.05 -8.81
N LEU A 306 0.09 21.74 -7.56
CA LEU A 306 0.86 22.14 -6.38
C LEU A 306 2.23 21.44 -6.35
N ALA A 307 2.30 20.14 -6.71
CA ALA A 307 3.56 19.41 -6.78
C ALA A 307 4.55 19.99 -7.79
N GLU A 308 4.07 20.55 -8.91
CA GLU A 308 4.91 21.23 -9.89
C GLU A 308 5.29 22.67 -9.46
N ALA A 309 4.38 23.37 -8.80
CA ALA A 309 4.63 24.75 -8.39
C ALA A 309 5.57 24.85 -7.19
N ASP A 310 5.40 23.97 -6.21
CA ASP A 310 6.10 24.04 -4.92
C ASP A 310 7.14 22.91 -4.73
N GLY A 311 7.09 21.83 -5.52
CA GLY A 311 7.98 20.68 -5.42
C GLY A 311 8.78 20.41 -6.70
N ASP A 312 9.16 19.15 -6.89
CA ASP A 312 9.84 18.66 -8.08
C ASP A 312 8.89 17.96 -9.10
N GLY A 313 7.59 18.06 -8.88
CA GLY A 313 6.57 17.39 -9.67
C GLY A 313 6.39 15.91 -9.35
N THR A 314 7.00 15.42 -8.28
CA THR A 314 6.92 14.01 -7.89
C THR A 314 6.06 13.82 -6.63
N LEU A 315 5.20 12.82 -6.68
CA LEU A 315 4.36 12.37 -5.59
C LEU A 315 4.67 10.90 -5.27
N SER A 316 4.50 10.50 -4.01
CA SER A 316 4.49 9.08 -3.62
C SER A 316 3.20 8.78 -2.86
N MET A 317 2.35 7.91 -3.43
CA MET A 317 1.19 7.39 -2.72
C MET A 317 1.65 6.47 -1.59
N THR A 318 0.89 6.43 -0.50
CA THR A 318 1.23 5.62 0.66
C THR A 318 0.24 4.48 0.89
N PRO A 319 0.66 3.38 1.54
CA PRO A 319 -0.26 2.29 1.89
C PRO A 319 -1.25 2.68 3.00
N TRP A 320 -1.06 3.83 3.64
CA TRP A 320 -2.01 4.42 4.61
C TRP A 320 -2.99 5.38 3.95
N GLN A 321 -3.19 5.26 2.62
CA GLN A 321 -4.14 6.08 1.85
C GLN A 321 -3.79 7.58 1.86
N GLY A 322 -2.50 7.90 1.88
CA GLY A 322 -1.97 9.26 1.85
C GLY A 322 -1.02 9.48 0.68
N VAL A 323 -0.30 10.59 0.75
CA VAL A 323 0.65 11.06 -0.26
C VAL A 323 1.83 11.77 0.38
N PHE A 324 3.00 11.62 -0.21
CA PHE A 324 4.15 12.51 0.00
C PHE A 324 4.39 13.33 -1.25
N MET A 325 4.61 14.63 -1.08
CA MET A 325 5.06 15.56 -2.12
C MET A 325 6.55 15.81 -1.91
N HIS A 326 7.35 15.68 -2.97
CA HIS A 326 8.79 15.74 -2.89
C HIS A 326 9.38 17.04 -3.45
N GLY A 327 10.63 17.32 -3.09
CA GLY A 327 11.40 18.43 -3.63
C GLY A 327 10.94 19.82 -3.18
N VAL A 328 10.17 19.93 -2.11
CA VAL A 328 9.66 21.21 -1.59
C VAL A 328 10.80 22.00 -0.93
N PRO A 329 11.10 23.25 -1.32
CA PRO A 329 12.04 24.08 -0.61
C PRO A 329 11.67 24.24 0.88
N ASN A 330 12.61 24.13 1.80
CA ASN A 330 12.32 24.19 3.24
C ASN A 330 11.57 25.49 3.64
N ALA A 331 11.89 26.62 2.98
CA ALA A 331 11.21 27.88 3.23
C ALA A 331 9.72 27.89 2.82
N ARG A 332 9.29 26.95 1.96
CA ARG A 332 7.92 26.82 1.50
C ARG A 332 7.12 25.73 2.22
N ALA A 333 7.78 24.94 3.08
CA ALA A 333 7.15 23.76 3.70
C ALA A 333 5.85 24.07 4.46
N ALA A 334 5.81 25.17 5.22
CA ALA A 334 4.62 25.60 5.94
C ALA A 334 3.47 25.97 4.99
N ALA A 335 3.74 26.83 4.00
CA ALA A 335 2.75 27.28 3.02
C ALA A 335 2.23 26.09 2.16
N THR A 336 3.10 25.18 1.75
CA THR A 336 2.70 23.97 1.00
C THR A 336 1.80 23.06 1.86
N ARG A 337 2.10 22.90 3.15
CA ARG A 337 1.23 22.14 4.06
C ARG A 337 -0.16 22.79 4.21
N GLU A 338 -0.23 24.11 4.32
CA GLU A 338 -1.49 24.86 4.36
C GLU A 338 -2.28 24.70 3.05
N ALA A 339 -1.59 24.73 1.92
CA ALA A 339 -2.22 24.47 0.62
C ALA A 339 -2.78 23.05 0.53
N LEU A 340 -2.04 22.01 0.99
CA LEU A 340 -2.55 20.65 1.07
C LEU A 340 -3.79 20.55 1.97
N ALA A 341 -3.78 21.22 3.13
CA ALA A 341 -4.94 21.26 4.02
C ALA A 341 -6.15 21.94 3.36
N SER A 342 -5.92 23.02 2.61
CA SER A 342 -6.97 23.72 1.84
C SER A 342 -7.56 22.84 0.71
N LEU A 343 -6.82 21.86 0.22
CA LEU A 343 -7.32 20.83 -0.70
C LEU A 343 -8.12 19.73 0.02
N GLY A 344 -8.29 19.80 1.36
CA GLY A 344 -9.02 18.83 2.15
C GLY A 344 -8.21 17.60 2.56
N LEU A 345 -6.87 17.67 2.49
CA LEU A 345 -6.03 16.61 3.03
C LEU A 345 -5.82 16.76 4.53
N VAL A 346 -5.70 15.65 5.22
CA VAL A 346 -5.28 15.57 6.63
C VAL A 346 -3.76 15.78 6.67
N CYS A 347 -3.31 16.82 7.38
CA CYS A 347 -1.91 17.24 7.40
C CYS A 347 -1.23 17.13 8.78
N THR A 348 -1.96 16.63 9.79
CA THR A 348 -1.44 16.43 11.16
C THR A 348 -1.91 15.12 11.74
N SER A 349 -1.09 14.52 12.60
CA SER A 349 -1.45 13.29 13.33
C SER A 349 -2.52 13.51 14.39
N THR A 350 -2.81 14.77 14.75
CA THR A 350 -3.82 15.15 15.74
C THR A 350 -5.22 15.33 15.15
N ASP A 351 -5.36 15.30 13.81
CA ASP A 351 -6.66 15.36 13.16
C ASP A 351 -7.48 14.10 13.47
N PRO A 352 -8.77 14.23 13.81
CA PRO A 352 -9.64 13.08 14.09
C PRO A 352 -9.70 12.03 12.98
N LEU A 353 -9.46 12.42 11.72
CA LEU A 353 -9.42 11.51 10.56
C LEU A 353 -8.06 10.84 10.35
N ALA A 354 -6.99 11.25 11.06
CA ALA A 354 -5.63 10.80 10.80
C ALA A 354 -5.42 9.28 10.95
N THR A 355 -6.18 8.66 11.85
CA THR A 355 -6.06 7.23 12.17
C THR A 355 -7.32 6.42 11.86
N LEU A 356 -8.38 7.09 11.36
CA LEU A 356 -9.59 6.41 10.92
C LEU A 356 -9.41 5.80 9.52
N VAL A 357 -9.72 4.53 9.40
CA VAL A 357 -9.76 3.83 8.11
C VAL A 357 -11.18 3.37 7.82
N ALA A 358 -11.70 3.69 6.64
CA ALA A 358 -13.01 3.24 6.20
C ALA A 358 -12.94 2.59 4.83
N CYS A 359 -13.63 1.47 4.65
CA CYS A 359 -13.78 0.87 3.33
C CYS A 359 -14.69 1.74 2.44
N THR A 360 -14.91 1.34 1.20
CA THR A 360 -15.78 2.10 0.27
C THR A 360 -17.23 2.25 0.76
N GLY A 361 -17.73 1.29 1.56
CA GLY A 361 -19.11 1.33 2.05
C GLY A 361 -20.15 0.93 1.01
N SER A 362 -21.43 1.02 1.40
CA SER A 362 -22.58 0.61 0.57
C SER A 362 -22.76 1.47 -0.68
N THR A 363 -22.24 2.68 -0.69
CA THR A 363 -22.27 3.56 -1.87
C THR A 363 -21.50 3.01 -3.07
N GLY A 364 -20.48 2.18 -2.83
CA GLY A 364 -19.66 1.64 -3.92
C GLY A 364 -19.37 0.14 -3.83
N CYS A 365 -19.94 -0.58 -2.86
CA CYS A 365 -19.73 -2.01 -2.68
C CYS A 365 -21.03 -2.73 -2.33
N ALA A 366 -21.51 -3.59 -3.22
CA ALA A 366 -22.75 -4.37 -3.03
C ALA A 366 -22.73 -5.31 -1.81
N LYS A 367 -21.56 -5.59 -1.22
CA LYS A 367 -21.41 -6.44 -0.03
C LYS A 367 -21.45 -5.63 1.29
N ALA A 368 -21.31 -4.32 1.20
CA ALA A 368 -21.30 -3.46 2.38
C ALA A 368 -22.73 -3.17 2.83
N ARG A 369 -22.93 -3.21 4.17
CA ARG A 369 -24.23 -3.01 4.80
C ARG A 369 -24.44 -1.56 5.26
N ALA A 370 -23.40 -0.73 5.31
CA ALA A 370 -23.47 0.67 5.72
C ALA A 370 -22.58 1.58 4.88
N ASP A 371 -22.84 2.88 4.84
CA ASP A 371 -21.97 3.90 4.27
C ASP A 371 -20.84 4.24 5.25
N THR A 372 -19.82 3.41 5.25
CA THR A 372 -18.73 3.49 6.22
C THR A 372 -17.93 4.80 6.17
N LYS A 373 -17.85 5.47 5.01
CA LYS A 373 -17.13 6.76 4.90
C LYS A 373 -17.95 7.92 5.47
N HIS A 374 -19.27 7.89 5.28
CA HIS A 374 -20.16 8.85 5.93
C HIS A 374 -20.12 8.66 7.45
N ASP A 375 -20.28 7.44 7.92
CA ASP A 375 -20.33 7.09 9.33
C ASP A 375 -18.97 7.37 10.03
N ALA A 376 -17.84 7.17 9.34
CA ALA A 376 -16.52 7.52 9.86
C ALA A 376 -16.33 9.03 10.05
N ARG A 377 -16.85 9.86 9.14
CA ARG A 377 -16.83 11.33 9.32
C ARG A 377 -17.71 11.73 10.51
N ALA A 378 -18.88 11.11 10.65
CA ALA A 378 -19.77 11.35 11.77
C ALA A 378 -19.11 10.96 13.11
N LEU A 379 -18.40 9.83 13.16
CA LEU A 379 -17.63 9.40 14.33
C LEU A 379 -16.50 10.40 14.66
N ALA A 380 -15.70 10.79 13.67
CA ALA A 380 -14.62 11.76 13.83
C ALA A 380 -15.10 13.09 14.42
N ALA A 381 -16.22 13.61 13.91
CA ALA A 381 -16.81 14.87 14.37
C ALA A 381 -17.29 14.81 15.83
N ARG A 382 -17.76 13.64 16.30
CA ARG A 382 -18.23 13.44 17.68
C ARG A 382 -17.10 13.29 18.68
N VAL A 383 -16.07 12.57 18.27
CA VAL A 383 -14.93 12.25 19.15
C VAL A 383 -13.94 13.41 19.23
N GLY A 384 -13.71 14.13 18.13
CA GLY A 384 -12.88 15.33 18.08
C GLY A 384 -11.37 15.11 18.23
N HIS A 385 -10.89 13.85 18.29
CA HIS A 385 -9.48 13.48 18.37
C HIS A 385 -9.20 12.17 17.62
N PRO A 386 -7.93 11.85 17.29
CA PRO A 386 -7.57 10.63 16.59
C PRO A 386 -7.92 9.37 17.38
N LEU A 387 -8.50 8.38 16.70
CA LEU A 387 -8.75 7.04 17.21
C LEU A 387 -8.30 6.00 16.19
N ASP A 388 -7.58 4.97 16.63
CA ASP A 388 -7.22 3.82 15.76
C ASP A 388 -8.45 2.92 15.59
N VAL A 389 -9.28 3.29 14.61
CA VAL A 389 -10.55 2.61 14.31
C VAL A 389 -10.67 2.31 12.83
N HIS A 390 -11.05 1.08 12.52
CA HIS A 390 -11.39 0.62 11.18
C HIS A 390 -12.91 0.40 11.05
N LEU A 391 -13.57 1.17 10.17
CA LEU A 391 -14.96 0.94 9.79
C LEU A 391 -15.01 0.06 8.53
N THR A 392 -15.60 -1.11 8.64
CA THR A 392 -15.79 -2.02 7.51
C THR A 392 -17.25 -2.32 7.25
N GLY A 393 -17.66 -2.28 5.98
CA GLY A 393 -19.03 -2.56 5.56
C GLY A 393 -19.40 -4.03 5.59
N CYS A 394 -18.43 -4.94 5.74
CA CYS A 394 -18.63 -6.39 5.80
C CYS A 394 -17.40 -7.09 6.39
N GLU A 395 -17.48 -8.39 6.61
CA GLU A 395 -16.46 -9.25 7.21
C GLU A 395 -15.16 -9.41 6.40
N ARG A 396 -15.04 -8.78 5.21
CA ARG A 396 -13.84 -8.89 4.35
C ARG A 396 -12.68 -8.02 4.76
N HIS A 397 -12.89 -6.95 5.54
CA HIS A 397 -11.86 -6.02 6.01
C HIS A 397 -10.95 -5.47 4.92
N CYS A 398 -11.50 -5.12 3.73
CA CYS A 398 -10.71 -4.81 2.53
C CYS A 398 -9.83 -3.56 2.64
N ALA A 399 -10.15 -2.61 3.51
CA ALA A 399 -9.45 -1.34 3.61
C ALA A 399 -8.19 -1.41 4.46
N LEU A 400 -8.11 -2.34 5.41
CA LEU A 400 -6.97 -2.48 6.31
C LEU A 400 -6.47 -3.93 6.31
N PRO A 401 -5.17 -4.19 6.08
CA PRO A 401 -4.61 -5.54 5.98
C PRO A 401 -4.35 -6.21 7.34
N HIS A 402 -4.46 -5.46 8.42
CA HIS A 402 -4.28 -5.90 9.81
C HIS A 402 -5.39 -5.30 10.69
N PRO A 403 -5.72 -5.89 11.85
CA PRO A 403 -6.69 -5.31 12.77
C PRO A 403 -6.22 -3.96 13.34
N ALA A 404 -7.10 -2.95 13.33
CA ALA A 404 -6.95 -1.72 14.10
C ALA A 404 -7.16 -2.00 15.60
N ALA A 405 -6.84 -1.04 16.47
CA ALA A 405 -7.14 -1.17 17.91
C ALA A 405 -8.63 -1.47 18.14
N HIS A 406 -9.50 -0.82 17.36
CA HIS A 406 -10.93 -1.12 17.32
C HIS A 406 -11.39 -1.32 15.88
N THR A 407 -12.33 -2.24 15.68
CA THR A 407 -12.94 -2.49 14.37
C THR A 407 -14.46 -2.46 14.50
N LEU A 408 -15.10 -1.67 13.65
CA LEU A 408 -16.55 -1.59 13.49
C LEU A 408 -16.97 -2.38 12.26
N VAL A 409 -17.70 -3.47 12.46
CA VAL A 409 -18.24 -4.29 11.36
C VAL A 409 -19.71 -3.94 11.19
N ALA A 410 -20.08 -3.44 10.02
CA ALA A 410 -21.47 -3.08 9.73
C ALA A 410 -22.35 -4.33 9.70
N VAL A 411 -23.44 -4.30 10.47
CA VAL A 411 -24.48 -5.36 10.52
C VAL A 411 -25.79 -4.92 9.89
N ALA A 412 -26.06 -3.61 9.84
CA ALA A 412 -27.19 -2.97 9.16
C ALA A 412 -26.79 -1.54 8.77
N PRO A 413 -27.62 -0.78 8.00
CA PRO A 413 -27.37 0.64 7.75
C PRO A 413 -27.17 1.40 9.05
N ALA A 414 -26.04 2.12 9.16
CA ALA A 414 -25.62 2.90 10.35
C ALA A 414 -25.52 2.12 11.68
N HIS A 415 -25.49 0.77 11.64
CA HIS A 415 -25.34 -0.08 12.83
C HIS A 415 -24.14 -1.02 12.69
N TYR A 416 -23.37 -1.11 13.79
CA TYR A 416 -22.10 -1.80 13.83
C TYR A 416 -21.94 -2.70 15.05
N ASP A 417 -21.25 -3.83 14.87
CA ASP A 417 -20.65 -4.58 15.97
C ASP A 417 -19.25 -4.01 16.21
N LEU A 418 -18.92 -3.73 17.47
CA LEU A 418 -17.62 -3.18 17.91
C LEU A 418 -16.72 -4.31 18.42
N TYR A 419 -15.53 -4.38 17.85
CA TYR A 419 -14.48 -5.33 18.23
C TYR A 419 -13.24 -4.59 18.71
N ARG A 420 -12.51 -5.19 19.65
CA ARG A 420 -11.16 -4.78 20.05
C ARG A 420 -10.15 -5.80 19.51
N ARG A 421 -9.00 -5.33 19.05
CA ARG A 421 -7.92 -6.18 18.55
C ARG A 421 -7.49 -7.17 19.64
N ASP A 422 -7.45 -8.45 19.27
CA ASP A 422 -6.89 -9.54 20.06
C ASP A 422 -5.63 -10.04 19.35
N ALA A 423 -4.49 -10.10 20.06
CA ALA A 423 -3.21 -10.53 19.50
C ALA A 423 -3.24 -11.98 19.01
N ALA A 424 -4.04 -12.84 19.65
CA ALA A 424 -4.16 -14.26 19.31
C ALA A 424 -5.25 -14.53 18.25
N ALA A 425 -6.40 -13.83 18.35
CA ALA A 425 -7.58 -14.11 17.56
C ALA A 425 -7.88 -13.06 16.47
N GLY A 426 -7.02 -12.06 16.27
CA GLY A 426 -7.24 -11.00 15.30
C GLY A 426 -8.28 -9.99 15.75
N LEU A 427 -9.56 -10.18 15.44
CA LEU A 427 -10.65 -9.32 15.93
C LEU A 427 -11.09 -9.65 17.36
N GLY A 428 -10.92 -10.89 17.79
CA GLY A 428 -11.46 -11.36 19.08
C GLY A 428 -12.98 -11.43 19.11
N ALA A 429 -13.54 -11.44 20.34
CA ALA A 429 -14.97 -11.37 20.54
C ALA A 429 -15.48 -9.93 20.42
N PRO A 430 -16.74 -9.70 19.99
CA PRO A 430 -17.30 -8.37 19.96
C PRO A 430 -17.48 -7.81 21.40
N LEU A 431 -17.02 -6.59 21.60
CA LEU A 431 -17.24 -5.84 22.86
C LEU A 431 -18.69 -5.43 23.03
N ALA A 432 -19.35 -5.10 21.92
CA ALA A 432 -20.76 -4.74 21.89
C ALA A 432 -21.33 -4.94 20.48
N ARG A 433 -22.64 -5.12 20.40
CA ARG A 433 -23.34 -5.43 19.16
C ARG A 433 -24.37 -4.37 18.83
N HIS A 434 -24.63 -4.22 17.52
CA HIS A 434 -25.72 -3.44 16.97
C HIS A 434 -25.74 -1.98 17.46
N LEU A 435 -24.58 -1.34 17.53
CA LEU A 435 -24.41 0.04 18.00
C LEU A 435 -24.63 1.04 16.87
N THR A 436 -25.27 2.16 17.16
CA THR A 436 -25.24 3.36 16.32
C THR A 436 -23.89 4.08 16.47
N ILE A 437 -23.55 4.99 15.55
CA ILE A 437 -22.30 5.77 15.62
C ILE A 437 -22.22 6.61 16.91
N ASP A 438 -23.36 7.14 17.40
CA ASP A 438 -23.41 7.88 18.66
C ASP A 438 -23.03 6.99 19.85
N GLN A 439 -23.59 5.79 19.91
CA GLN A 439 -23.27 4.81 20.95
C GLN A 439 -21.81 4.33 20.89
N VAL A 440 -21.26 4.19 19.67
CA VAL A 440 -19.85 3.87 19.46
C VAL A 440 -18.97 5.01 20.01
N ALA A 441 -19.27 6.26 19.67
CA ALA A 441 -18.49 7.42 20.13
C ALA A 441 -18.41 7.47 21.66
N VAL A 442 -19.55 7.34 22.34
CA VAL A 442 -19.60 7.31 23.82
C VAL A 442 -18.70 6.21 24.38
N ARG A 443 -18.83 4.96 23.87
CA ARG A 443 -18.03 3.83 24.37
C ARG A 443 -16.53 3.99 24.17
N LEU A 444 -16.11 4.56 23.02
CA LEU A 444 -14.69 4.77 22.73
C LEU A 444 -14.10 5.90 23.58
N MET A 445 -14.90 6.94 23.91
CA MET A 445 -14.49 8.00 24.83
C MET A 445 -14.38 7.50 26.28
N ASP A 446 -15.34 6.70 26.76
CA ASP A 446 -15.32 6.12 28.11
C ASP A 446 -14.14 5.17 28.32
N ALA A 447 -13.83 4.33 27.31
CA ALA A 447 -12.71 3.40 27.36
C ALA A 447 -11.34 4.10 27.49
N ARG A 448 -11.20 5.30 26.91
CA ARG A 448 -9.99 6.12 27.02
C ARG A 448 -9.84 6.71 28.42
N HIS A 449 -10.91 7.30 28.98
CA HIS A 449 -10.87 7.85 30.35
C HIS A 449 -10.47 6.78 31.38
N SER A 450 -10.88 5.52 31.16
CA SER A 450 -10.51 4.42 32.04
C SER A 450 -9.03 4.01 31.89
N GLN A 451 -8.40 4.19 30.74
CA GLN A 451 -6.97 3.94 30.53
C GLN A 451 -6.10 5.05 31.12
N ASP A 452 -6.45 6.32 30.90
CA ASP A 452 -5.72 7.47 31.43
C ASP A 452 -5.71 7.50 32.97
N THR A 453 -6.75 6.95 33.61
CA THR A 453 -6.84 6.81 35.10
C THR A 453 -6.06 5.61 35.65
N THR A 454 -5.65 4.65 34.81
CA THR A 454 -4.91 3.46 35.24
C THR A 454 -3.39 3.66 35.08
N ASP A 455 -2.99 4.59 34.22
CA ASP A 455 -1.57 4.93 33.93
C ASP A 455 -1.08 6.17 34.73
N ALA A 456 -1.95 6.79 35.56
CA ALA A 456 -1.65 7.89 36.49
C ALA A 456 -1.48 7.39 37.92
#